data_afeb8a6afb92434bbac593aaeae1c11e
#
_entry.id   afeb8a6afb92434bbac593aaeae1c11e
#
_cell.length_a   1.000
_cell.length_b   1.000
_cell.length_c   1.000
_cell.angle_alpha   90.00
_cell.angle_beta   90.00
_cell.angle_gamma   90.00
#
_symmetry.space_group_name_H-M   'P 1'
#
loop_
_entity.id
_entity.type
_entity.pdbx_description
1 polymer ?
#
loop_
_entity_poly.entity_id
_entity_poly.type
_entity_poly.pdbx_seq_one_letter_code
_entity_poly.pdbx_strand_id
1 'polypeptide(L)'
;PGSTKGHGVSVYKDKTLIELHMMKLMELYGLLLALKEDGGVIVHIEDVYSQRGVWHDENGSKKSFGKTSQNVGLCKWAQIEVERMCEHIGVEVVRHKVSKCWKDKNGKVQFEKVTGWAGRSNEDTRSAAYFGFLGL
;
A
#
# COMPACT_ATOMS: atom_id res chain seq x y z
N PRO A 1 -1.50 -1.62 -2.69
CA PRO A 1 -1.36 -1.25 -4.10
C PRO A 1 -2.60 -0.53 -4.62
N GLY A 2 -2.38 0.54 -5.33
CA GLY A 2 -3.44 1.33 -5.92
C GLY A 2 -3.44 1.21 -7.44
N SER A 3 -4.56 1.49 -8.07
CA SER A 3 -4.73 1.38 -9.51
C SER A 3 -4.60 2.73 -10.24
N THR A 4 -5.70 3.46 -10.34
CA THR A 4 -5.75 4.68 -11.16
C THR A 4 -5.08 5.90 -10.53
N LYS A 5 -5.17 6.04 -9.22
CA LYS A 5 -4.56 7.17 -8.48
C LYS A 5 -3.09 6.95 -8.11
N GLY A 6 -2.58 5.75 -8.33
CA GLY A 6 -1.25 5.34 -7.93
C GLY A 6 -1.24 4.55 -6.63
N HIS A 7 -0.05 4.26 -6.15
CA HIS A 7 0.19 3.51 -4.93
C HIS A 7 0.44 4.45 -3.77
N GLY A 8 -0.18 4.20 -2.62
CA GLY A 8 0.27 4.76 -1.36
C GLY A 8 1.60 4.13 -0.99
N VAL A 9 2.58 4.93 -0.67
CA VAL A 9 3.94 4.49 -0.35
C VAL A 9 4.41 5.15 0.93
N SER A 10 4.96 4.36 1.82
CA SER A 10 5.64 4.83 3.03
C SER A 10 7.07 4.32 3.05
N VAL A 11 7.99 5.13 3.55
CA VAL A 11 9.40 4.74 3.71
C VAL A 11 9.77 4.87 5.18
N TYR A 12 10.27 3.76 5.73
CA TYR A 12 10.82 3.71 7.09
C TYR A 12 12.34 3.54 7.02
N LYS A 13 13.03 4.26 7.88
CA LYS A 13 14.46 4.10 8.09
C LYS A 13 14.73 4.15 9.60
N ASP A 14 15.50 3.18 10.10
CA ASP A 14 15.82 3.06 11.53
C ASP A 14 14.56 3.09 12.41
N LYS A 15 13.52 2.36 12.00
CA LYS A 15 12.20 2.26 12.65
C LYS A 15 11.40 3.56 12.69
N THR A 16 11.80 4.56 11.93
CA THR A 16 11.13 5.86 11.85
C THR A 16 10.51 6.06 10.48
N LEU A 17 9.27 6.51 10.43
CA LEU A 17 8.61 6.89 9.19
C LEU A 17 9.22 8.20 8.69
N ILE A 18 9.84 8.16 7.51
CA ILE A 18 10.54 9.32 6.94
C ILE A 18 9.85 9.91 5.71
N GLU A 19 9.07 9.12 4.96
CA GLU A 19 8.41 9.61 3.75
C GLU A 19 7.03 8.96 3.57
N LEU A 20 6.09 9.75 3.02
CA LEU A 20 4.79 9.32 2.51
C LEU A 20 4.57 9.89 1.12
N HIS A 21 4.20 9.04 0.16
CA HIS A 21 3.97 9.43 -1.21
C HIS A 21 2.78 8.72 -1.85
N MET A 22 2.19 9.36 -2.86
CA MET A 22 1.37 8.70 -3.87
C MET A 22 2.22 8.59 -5.13
N MET A 23 2.50 7.36 -5.57
CA MET A 23 3.42 7.10 -6.68
C MET A 23 2.78 6.22 -7.75
N LYS A 24 3.06 6.55 -9.00
CA LYS A 24 2.83 5.64 -10.13
C LYS A 24 3.94 4.58 -10.14
N LEU A 25 3.70 3.49 -10.89
CA LEU A 25 4.60 2.35 -10.92
C LEU A 25 6.06 2.74 -11.27
N MET A 26 6.25 3.61 -12.26
CA MET A 26 7.59 4.02 -12.68
C MET A 26 8.31 4.89 -11.66
N GLU A 27 7.57 5.72 -10.92
CA GLU A 27 8.13 6.49 -9.81
C GLU A 27 8.57 5.57 -8.67
N LEU A 28 7.74 4.57 -8.35
CA LEU A 28 8.07 3.55 -7.35
C LEU A 28 9.30 2.73 -7.76
N TYR A 29 9.41 2.38 -9.03
CA TYR A 29 10.58 1.70 -9.58
C TYR A 29 11.87 2.50 -9.32
N GLY A 30 11.86 3.80 -9.62
CA GLY A 30 13.01 4.69 -9.37
C GLY A 30 13.37 4.77 -7.89
N LEU A 31 12.38 4.88 -7.01
CA LEU A 31 12.59 4.89 -5.56
C LEU A 31 13.24 3.59 -5.08
N LEU A 32 12.72 2.44 -5.51
CA LEU A 32 13.24 1.13 -5.08
C LEU A 32 14.67 0.89 -5.57
N LEU A 33 15.00 1.32 -6.79
CA LEU A 33 16.38 1.26 -7.29
C LEU A 33 17.33 2.09 -6.40
N ALA A 34 16.92 3.31 -6.07
CA ALA A 34 17.74 4.19 -5.22
C ALA A 34 17.94 3.60 -3.81
N LEU A 35 16.88 3.08 -3.20
CA LEU A 35 16.95 2.46 -1.87
C LEU A 35 17.78 1.17 -1.88
N LYS A 36 17.70 0.38 -2.95
CA LYS A 36 18.51 -0.82 -3.10
C LYS A 36 20.00 -0.51 -3.16
N GLU A 37 20.38 0.54 -3.88
CA GLU A 37 21.78 1.00 -3.97
C GLU A 37 22.30 1.53 -2.63
N ASP A 38 21.42 2.13 -1.82
CA ASP A 38 21.77 2.75 -0.53
C ASP A 38 21.85 1.74 0.65
N GLY A 39 21.82 0.43 0.39
CA GLY A 39 22.03 -0.58 1.43
C GLY A 39 20.95 -1.67 1.51
N GLY A 40 20.01 -1.64 0.61
CA GLY A 40 18.94 -2.63 0.52
C GLY A 40 17.60 -2.13 1.06
N VAL A 41 16.55 -2.83 0.67
CA VAL A 41 15.18 -2.49 1.00
C VAL A 41 14.33 -3.75 1.04
N ILE A 42 13.35 -3.79 1.94
CA ILE A 42 12.30 -4.82 1.98
C ILE A 42 10.97 -4.11 1.74
N VAL A 43 10.17 -4.64 0.83
CA VAL A 43 8.85 -4.10 0.51
C VAL A 43 7.80 -4.87 1.30
N HIS A 44 7.00 -4.16 2.09
CA HIS A 44 5.83 -4.70 2.77
C HIS A 44 4.59 -4.27 2.00
N ILE A 45 3.80 -5.23 1.54
CA ILE A 45 2.65 -4.98 0.67
C ILE A 45 1.38 -5.60 1.23
N GLU A 46 0.24 -4.91 1.04
CA GLU A 46 -1.07 -5.46 1.30
C GLU A 46 -1.41 -6.53 0.27
N ASP A 47 -1.74 -7.73 0.71
CA ASP A 47 -2.07 -8.85 -0.16
C ASP A 47 -3.54 -8.87 -0.54
N VAL A 48 -3.89 -8.04 -1.51
CA VAL A 48 -5.24 -7.99 -2.10
C VAL A 48 -5.50 -9.18 -3.02
N TYR A 49 -4.46 -9.71 -3.61
CA TYR A 49 -4.56 -10.82 -4.59
C TYR A 49 -5.11 -12.10 -3.96
N SER A 50 -4.68 -12.44 -2.75
CA SER A 50 -5.12 -13.63 -2.02
C SER A 50 -6.50 -13.49 -1.40
N GLN A 51 -7.10 -12.31 -1.43
CA GLN A 51 -8.43 -12.09 -0.91
C GLN A 51 -9.47 -12.79 -1.79
N ARG A 52 -10.24 -13.69 -1.16
CA ARG A 52 -11.31 -14.42 -1.85
C ARG A 52 -12.60 -13.59 -1.86
N GLY A 53 -13.27 -13.59 -3.01
CA GLY A 53 -14.58 -12.98 -3.19
C GLY A 53 -14.52 -11.48 -3.49
N VAL A 54 -15.68 -10.96 -3.83
CA VAL A 54 -15.93 -9.54 -4.03
C VAL A 54 -16.45 -8.98 -2.71
N TRP A 55 -16.00 -7.80 -2.35
CA TRP A 55 -16.55 -7.09 -1.20
C TRP A 55 -18.05 -6.91 -1.43
N HIS A 56 -18.87 -7.52 -0.58
CA HIS A 56 -20.31 -7.30 -0.65
C HIS A 56 -20.61 -5.90 -0.15
N ASP A 57 -21.17 -5.07 -1.05
CA ASP A 57 -21.91 -3.91 -0.64
C ASP A 57 -23.22 -4.43 -0.03
N GLU A 58 -23.45 -4.18 1.26
CA GLU A 58 -24.68 -4.57 1.99
C GLU A 58 -25.95 -4.03 1.33
N ASN A 59 -25.85 -3.01 0.47
CA ASN A 59 -26.97 -2.38 -0.22
C ASN A 59 -27.29 -2.98 -1.61
N GLY A 60 -26.57 -3.99 -2.06
CA GLY A 60 -27.00 -4.93 -3.10
C GLY A 60 -27.36 -4.40 -4.48
N SER A 61 -26.88 -3.22 -4.94
CA SER A 61 -27.14 -2.81 -6.31
C SER A 61 -26.19 -3.50 -7.28
N LYS A 62 -26.74 -4.05 -8.40
CA LYS A 62 -25.93 -4.70 -9.44
C LYS A 62 -24.87 -3.80 -10.07
N LYS A 63 -25.08 -2.48 -10.09
CA LYS A 63 -24.12 -1.49 -10.59
C LYS A 63 -22.95 -1.31 -9.65
N SER A 64 -23.19 -1.24 -8.33
CA SER A 64 -22.11 -1.12 -7.34
C SER A 64 -21.30 -2.41 -7.24
N PHE A 65 -21.92 -3.58 -7.40
CA PHE A 65 -21.25 -4.86 -7.46
C PHE A 65 -20.25 -4.94 -8.64
N GLY A 66 -20.67 -4.58 -9.86
CA GLY A 66 -19.78 -4.58 -11.03
C GLY A 66 -18.61 -3.60 -10.88
N LYS A 67 -18.86 -2.39 -10.37
CA LYS A 67 -17.82 -1.39 -10.13
C LYS A 67 -16.84 -1.85 -9.05
N THR A 68 -17.32 -2.43 -7.95
CA THR A 68 -16.49 -2.98 -6.88
C THR A 68 -15.64 -4.13 -7.40
N SER A 69 -16.21 -5.03 -8.20
CA SER A 69 -15.52 -6.15 -8.82
C SER A 69 -14.37 -5.68 -9.73
N GLN A 70 -14.61 -4.65 -10.55
CA GLN A 70 -13.58 -4.04 -11.39
C GLN A 70 -12.47 -3.41 -10.55
N ASN A 71 -12.81 -2.66 -9.51
CA ASN A 71 -11.82 -2.03 -8.62
C ASN A 71 -10.96 -3.07 -7.92
N VAL A 72 -11.54 -4.16 -7.43
CA VAL A 72 -10.80 -5.27 -6.82
C VAL A 72 -9.85 -5.91 -7.85
N GLY A 73 -10.32 -6.15 -9.07
CA GLY A 73 -9.49 -6.68 -10.16
C GLY A 73 -8.31 -5.77 -10.50
N LEU A 74 -8.53 -4.46 -10.58
CA LEU A 74 -7.47 -3.48 -10.83
C LEU A 74 -6.45 -3.44 -9.68
N CYS A 75 -6.89 -3.52 -8.43
CA CYS A 75 -5.98 -3.56 -7.29
C CYS A 75 -5.16 -4.86 -7.26
N LYS A 76 -5.76 -6.00 -7.57
CA LYS A 76 -5.04 -7.28 -7.71
C LYS A 76 -3.97 -7.21 -8.80
N TRP A 77 -4.32 -6.63 -9.94
CA TRP A 77 -3.38 -6.45 -11.04
C TRP A 77 -2.24 -5.49 -10.65
N ALA A 78 -2.57 -4.39 -9.99
CA ALA A 78 -1.57 -3.44 -9.50
C ALA A 78 -0.57 -4.12 -8.54
N GLN A 79 -1.04 -4.99 -7.66
CA GLN A 79 -0.17 -5.78 -6.78
C GLN A 79 0.76 -6.70 -7.58
N ILE A 80 0.23 -7.42 -8.58
CA ILE A 80 1.01 -8.31 -9.45
C ILE A 80 2.15 -7.52 -10.11
N GLU A 81 1.87 -6.34 -10.65
CA GLU A 81 2.85 -5.52 -11.32
C GLU A 81 3.95 -5.01 -10.36
N VAL A 82 3.58 -4.61 -9.15
CA VAL A 82 4.57 -4.22 -8.11
C VAL A 82 5.46 -5.41 -7.75
N GLU A 83 4.89 -6.58 -7.51
CA GLU A 83 5.64 -7.78 -7.14
C GLU A 83 6.57 -8.24 -8.27
N ARG A 84 6.11 -8.20 -9.52
CA ARG A 84 6.96 -8.51 -10.70
C ARG A 84 8.13 -7.54 -10.81
N MET A 85 7.88 -6.27 -10.57
CA MET A 85 8.93 -5.26 -10.57
C MET A 85 9.96 -5.53 -9.47
N CYS A 86 9.51 -5.83 -8.25
CA CYS A 86 10.39 -6.16 -7.14
C CYS A 86 11.23 -7.42 -7.44
N GLU A 87 10.63 -8.45 -8.00
CA GLU A 87 11.33 -9.65 -8.44
C GLU A 87 12.40 -9.34 -9.49
N HIS A 88 12.06 -8.52 -10.48
CA HIS A 88 12.98 -8.10 -11.54
C HIS A 88 14.23 -7.40 -11.00
N ILE A 89 14.07 -6.52 -10.03
CA ILE A 89 15.19 -5.77 -9.44
C ILE A 89 15.84 -6.48 -8.24
N GLY A 90 15.32 -7.62 -7.82
CA GLY A 90 15.87 -8.41 -6.71
C GLY A 90 15.57 -7.85 -5.33
N VAL A 91 14.37 -7.30 -5.13
CA VAL A 91 13.89 -6.77 -3.85
C VAL A 91 12.92 -7.75 -3.21
N GLU A 92 13.14 -8.07 -1.93
CA GLU A 92 12.25 -8.93 -1.15
C GLU A 92 10.90 -8.27 -0.90
N VAL A 93 9.82 -9.06 -1.05
CA VAL A 93 8.46 -8.64 -0.77
C VAL A 93 7.86 -9.48 0.35
N VAL A 94 7.33 -8.81 1.36
CA VAL A 94 6.57 -9.43 2.46
C VAL A 94 5.10 -9.03 2.32
N ARG A 95 4.23 -10.03 2.22
CA ARG A 95 2.78 -9.83 2.08
C ARG A 95 2.10 -9.79 3.44
N HIS A 96 1.16 -8.88 3.59
CA HIS A 96 0.33 -8.74 4.79
C HIS A 96 -1.15 -8.87 4.45
N LYS A 97 -1.93 -9.42 5.36
CA LYS A 97 -3.39 -9.48 5.24
C LYS A 97 -3.96 -8.08 5.08
N VAL A 98 -5.00 -7.98 4.26
CA VAL A 98 -5.79 -6.75 4.07
C VAL A 98 -6.25 -6.20 5.43
N SER A 99 -6.09 -4.91 5.62
CA SER A 99 -6.49 -4.22 6.85
C SER A 99 -6.98 -2.81 6.55
N LYS A 100 -7.94 -2.35 7.33
CA LYS A 100 -8.46 -0.97 7.29
C LYS A 100 -7.82 -0.07 8.35
N CYS A 101 -6.81 -0.57 9.06
CA CYS A 101 -6.14 0.20 10.11
C CYS A 101 -5.55 1.50 9.56
N TRP A 102 -5.70 2.56 10.33
CA TRP A 102 -5.23 3.91 10.04
C TRP A 102 -5.92 4.63 8.86
N LYS A 103 -6.97 4.05 8.28
CA LYS A 103 -7.66 4.66 7.13
C LYS A 103 -8.66 5.76 7.53
N ASP A 104 -9.53 5.49 8.51
CA ASP A 104 -10.58 6.42 8.95
C ASP A 104 -10.04 7.59 9.81
N LYS A 105 -10.93 8.45 10.28
CA LYS A 105 -10.55 9.59 11.13
C LYS A 105 -9.87 9.17 12.43
N ASN A 106 -10.37 8.12 13.09
CA ASN A 106 -9.76 7.58 14.31
C ASN A 106 -8.41 6.93 14.00
N GLY A 107 -8.32 6.23 12.89
CA GLY A 107 -7.08 5.65 12.38
C GLY A 107 -6.01 6.71 12.08
N LYS A 108 -6.40 7.87 11.55
CA LYS A 108 -5.50 9.00 11.34
C LYS A 108 -4.90 9.49 12.66
N VAL A 109 -5.72 9.63 13.69
CA VAL A 109 -5.23 10.04 15.03
C VAL A 109 -4.24 9.03 15.58
N GLN A 110 -4.53 7.74 15.49
CA GLN A 110 -3.60 6.68 15.91
C GLN A 110 -2.31 6.71 15.10
N PHE A 111 -2.41 6.85 13.79
CA PHE A 111 -1.26 6.96 12.90
C PHE A 111 -0.32 8.08 13.30
N GLU A 112 -0.84 9.29 13.50
CA GLU A 112 -0.05 10.45 13.90
C GLU A 112 0.59 10.25 15.28
N LYS A 113 -0.14 9.65 16.20
CA LYS A 113 0.34 9.36 17.56
C LYS A 113 1.48 8.32 17.57
N VAL A 114 1.32 7.25 16.79
CA VAL A 114 2.29 6.14 16.74
C VAL A 114 3.54 6.53 15.97
N THR A 115 3.40 7.20 14.81
CA THR A 115 4.51 7.52 13.91
C THR A 115 5.15 8.87 14.19
N GLY A 116 4.45 9.78 14.85
CA GLY A 116 4.89 11.18 15.01
C GLY A 116 4.78 11.99 13.72
N TRP A 117 4.09 11.48 12.69
CA TRP A 117 3.98 12.17 11.40
C TRP A 117 3.20 13.47 11.53
N ALA A 118 3.80 14.58 11.12
CA ALA A 118 3.19 15.92 11.17
C ALA A 118 2.76 16.47 9.81
N GLY A 119 3.13 15.78 8.71
CA GLY A 119 2.82 16.19 7.34
C GLY A 119 1.44 15.75 6.86
N ARG A 120 1.19 15.96 5.58
CA ARG A 120 -0.05 15.51 4.92
C ARG A 120 -0.08 13.99 4.81
N SER A 121 -1.28 13.44 4.90
CA SER A 121 -1.53 12.03 4.67
C SER A 121 -2.94 11.84 4.07
N ASN A 122 -3.14 10.72 3.39
CA ASN A 122 -4.46 10.27 2.96
C ASN A 122 -4.66 8.81 3.37
N GLU A 123 -5.82 8.24 3.06
CA GLU A 123 -6.14 6.85 3.43
C GLU A 123 -5.12 5.85 2.88
N ASP A 124 -4.68 6.03 1.64
CA ASP A 124 -3.76 5.12 0.97
C ASP A 124 -2.34 5.21 1.56
N THR A 125 -1.85 6.41 1.83
CA THR A 125 -0.52 6.59 2.44
C THR A 125 -0.49 6.12 3.88
N ARG A 126 -1.58 6.31 4.64
CA ARG A 126 -1.68 5.79 6.01
C ARG A 126 -1.79 4.26 6.03
N SER A 127 -2.52 3.68 5.08
CA SER A 127 -2.55 2.23 4.90
C SER A 127 -1.15 1.67 4.61
N ALA A 128 -0.42 2.28 3.70
CA ALA A 128 0.97 1.92 3.42
C ALA A 128 1.85 2.03 4.67
N ALA A 129 1.69 3.11 5.44
CA ALA A 129 2.42 3.29 6.69
C ALA A 129 2.11 2.20 7.72
N TYR A 130 0.88 1.73 7.79
CA TYR A 130 0.50 0.62 8.67
C TYR A 130 1.22 -0.68 8.31
N PHE A 131 1.26 -1.04 7.04
CA PHE A 131 1.96 -2.27 6.62
C PHE A 131 3.48 -2.16 6.81
N GLY A 132 4.07 -1.00 6.58
CA GLY A 132 5.47 -0.76 6.91
C GLY A 132 5.74 -0.88 8.41
N PHE A 133 4.85 -0.35 9.24
CA PHE A 133 4.93 -0.47 10.71
C PHE A 133 4.89 -1.93 11.18
N LEU A 134 4.05 -2.76 10.58
CA LEU A 134 4.01 -4.19 10.91
C LEU A 134 5.34 -4.90 10.62
N GLY A 135 6.14 -4.38 9.72
CA GLY A 135 7.43 -4.93 9.32
C GLY A 135 8.63 -4.49 10.18
N LEU A 136 8.41 -3.62 11.15
CA LEU A 136 9.51 -3.11 11.97
C LEU A 136 10.01 -4.19 13.00
#